data_4c7d5de4843309003bf3e39a03c44d82
#
_entry.id   4c7d5de4843309003bf3e39a03c44d82
#
_cell.length_a   1.000
_cell.length_b   1.000
_cell.length_c   1.000
_cell.angle_alpha   90.00
_cell.angle_beta   90.00
_cell.angle_gamma   90.00
#
_symmetry.space_group_name_H-M   'P 1'
#
loop_
_entity.id
_entity.type
_entity.pdbx_description
1 polymer ?
#
loop_
_entity_poly.entity_id
_entity_poly.type
_entity_poly.pdbx_seq_one_letter_code
_entity_poly.pdbx_strand_id
1 'polypeptide(L)'
;MKKIIIVLLCVFSILIGHIAYNISGGVSGLREDIGLEIKARSNPKLRTILNNKNQYPDAMIQSLYRNEELIDFVYNYPSKKGHVYTDTIGPVTKGRYPLLLQYDQRWGYGKYGYNVIGMNGCGPTSTAMIIAGLTGRNNITPFDVASYANVSL
;
A
#
# COMPACT_ATOMS: atom_id res chain seq x y z
N MET A 1 10.27 -48.41 -20.92
CA MET A 1 10.46 -47.24 -21.82
C MET A 1 9.26 -46.29 -21.81
N LYS A 2 8.00 -46.71 -22.08
CA LYS A 2 6.83 -45.81 -22.10
C LYS A 2 6.64 -44.99 -20.81
N LYS A 3 6.80 -45.56 -19.62
CA LYS A 3 6.65 -44.85 -18.33
C LYS A 3 7.69 -43.70 -18.14
N ILE A 4 8.93 -43.91 -18.59
CA ILE A 4 10.01 -42.93 -18.51
C ILE A 4 9.72 -41.76 -19.43
N ILE A 5 9.19 -42.00 -20.64
CA ILE A 5 8.82 -40.98 -21.61
C ILE A 5 7.69 -40.09 -21.05
N ILE A 6 6.68 -40.68 -20.40
CA ILE A 6 5.58 -39.95 -19.78
C ILE A 6 6.09 -39.01 -18.67
N VAL A 7 6.97 -39.52 -17.79
CA VAL A 7 7.58 -38.73 -16.71
C VAL A 7 8.39 -37.55 -17.29
N LEU A 8 9.19 -37.79 -18.32
CA LEU A 8 9.96 -36.72 -18.98
C LEU A 8 9.04 -35.65 -19.63
N LEU A 9 7.95 -36.05 -20.26
CA LEU A 9 6.97 -35.12 -20.84
C LEU A 9 6.28 -34.28 -19.76
N CYS A 10 5.92 -34.89 -18.61
CA CYS A 10 5.35 -34.14 -17.48
C CYS A 10 6.34 -33.14 -16.87
N VAL A 11 7.58 -33.51 -16.67
CA VAL A 11 8.64 -32.62 -16.17
C VAL A 11 8.88 -31.46 -17.14
N PHE A 12 8.93 -31.75 -18.44
CA PHE A 12 9.13 -30.75 -19.49
C PHE A 12 7.97 -29.76 -19.57
N SER A 13 6.72 -30.23 -19.46
CA SER A 13 5.54 -29.33 -19.44
C SER A 13 5.49 -28.42 -18.22
N ILE A 14 5.89 -28.93 -17.04
CA ILE A 14 6.03 -28.13 -15.81
C ILE A 14 7.12 -27.05 -15.98
N LEU A 15 8.26 -27.43 -16.58
CA LEU A 15 9.36 -26.50 -16.82
C LEU A 15 8.97 -25.37 -17.78
N ILE A 16 8.28 -25.70 -18.88
CA ILE A 16 7.76 -24.70 -19.83
C ILE A 16 6.75 -23.80 -19.14
N GLY A 17 5.82 -24.36 -18.35
CA GLY A 17 4.85 -23.56 -17.58
C GLY A 17 5.53 -22.58 -16.62
N HIS A 18 6.59 -23.02 -15.94
CA HIS A 18 7.35 -22.17 -15.03
C HIS A 18 8.11 -21.03 -15.76
N ILE A 19 8.72 -21.35 -16.90
CA ILE A 19 9.40 -20.37 -17.76
C ILE A 19 8.38 -19.35 -18.30
N ALA A 20 7.23 -19.79 -18.81
CA ALA A 20 6.19 -18.92 -19.32
C ALA A 20 5.61 -17.99 -18.23
N TYR A 21 5.42 -18.51 -17.01
CA TYR A 21 4.99 -17.72 -15.86
C TYR A 21 6.01 -16.62 -15.50
N ASN A 22 7.30 -16.96 -15.43
CA ASN A 22 8.35 -15.97 -15.14
C ASN A 22 8.49 -14.91 -16.23
N ILE A 23 8.38 -15.29 -17.50
CA ILE A 23 8.41 -14.34 -18.62
C ILE A 23 7.20 -13.39 -18.55
N SER A 24 6.00 -13.91 -18.32
CA SER A 24 4.78 -13.08 -18.23
C SER A 24 4.83 -12.11 -17.05
N GLY A 25 5.36 -12.53 -15.89
CA GLY A 25 5.58 -11.66 -14.73
C GLY A 25 6.60 -10.55 -15.02
N GLY A 26 7.70 -10.89 -15.70
CA GLY A 26 8.72 -9.91 -16.12
C GLY A 26 8.16 -8.88 -17.11
N VAL A 27 7.35 -9.30 -18.07
CA VAL A 27 6.74 -8.40 -19.07
C VAL A 27 5.71 -7.46 -18.42
N SER A 28 4.90 -7.95 -17.47
CA SER A 28 3.94 -7.09 -16.75
C SER A 28 4.66 -6.04 -15.90
N GLY A 29 5.70 -6.42 -15.16
CA GLY A 29 6.50 -5.48 -14.36
C GLY A 29 7.17 -4.40 -15.23
N LEU A 30 7.75 -4.80 -16.36
CA LEU A 30 8.35 -3.85 -17.30
C LEU A 30 7.32 -2.86 -17.86
N ARG A 31 6.12 -3.32 -18.17
CA ARG A 31 5.03 -2.46 -18.67
C ARG A 31 4.58 -1.46 -17.60
N GLU A 32 4.49 -1.87 -16.35
CA GLU A 32 4.14 -1.01 -15.23
C GLU A 32 5.22 0.07 -15.01
N ASP A 33 6.51 -0.31 -15.00
CA ASP A 33 7.63 0.63 -14.88
C ASP A 33 7.63 1.68 -16.00
N ILE A 34 7.44 1.27 -17.24
CA ILE A 34 7.33 2.20 -18.38
C ILE A 34 6.14 3.14 -18.20
N GLY A 35 5.01 2.64 -17.71
CA GLY A 35 3.82 3.45 -17.42
C GLY A 35 4.09 4.57 -16.42
N LEU A 36 4.77 4.27 -15.30
CA LEU A 36 5.16 5.28 -14.31
C LEU A 36 6.17 6.29 -14.87
N GLU A 37 7.15 5.84 -15.64
CA GLU A 37 8.13 6.74 -16.26
C GLU A 37 7.48 7.73 -17.24
N ILE A 38 6.48 7.29 -18.00
CA ILE A 38 5.71 8.17 -18.89
C ILE A 38 4.94 9.22 -18.07
N LYS A 39 4.25 8.82 -17.00
CA LYS A 39 3.52 9.72 -16.11
C LYS A 39 4.44 10.70 -15.38
N ALA A 40 5.64 10.27 -15.03
CA ALA A 40 6.63 11.11 -14.38
C ALA A 40 7.15 12.28 -15.27
N ARG A 41 6.93 12.22 -16.59
CA ARG A 41 7.30 13.33 -17.49
C ARG A 41 6.49 14.59 -17.20
N SER A 42 5.24 14.45 -16.77
CA SER A 42 4.34 15.56 -16.46
C SER A 42 4.14 15.77 -14.95
N ASN A 43 4.66 14.88 -14.09
CA ASN A 43 4.50 14.97 -12.64
C ASN A 43 5.85 15.05 -11.92
N PRO A 44 6.27 16.25 -11.46
CA PRO A 44 7.56 16.45 -10.79
C PRO A 44 7.73 15.65 -9.50
N LYS A 45 6.65 15.42 -8.72
CA LYS A 45 6.70 14.62 -7.49
C LYS A 45 6.97 13.16 -7.83
N LEU A 46 6.28 12.61 -8.82
CA LEU A 46 6.52 11.24 -9.28
C LEU A 46 7.93 11.08 -9.83
N ARG A 47 8.43 12.06 -10.57
CA ARG A 47 9.82 12.11 -11.03
C ARG A 47 10.80 12.05 -9.88
N THR A 48 10.57 12.84 -8.83
CA THR A 48 11.43 12.83 -7.62
C THR A 48 11.41 11.48 -6.92
N ILE A 49 10.24 10.84 -6.79
CA ILE A 49 10.10 9.50 -6.22
C ILE A 49 10.93 8.48 -7.03
N LEU A 50 10.77 8.45 -8.35
CA LEU A 50 11.44 7.47 -9.21
C LEU A 50 12.97 7.67 -9.24
N ASN A 51 13.45 8.89 -9.13
CA ASN A 51 14.88 9.20 -9.04
C ASN A 51 15.50 8.80 -7.68
N ASN A 52 14.69 8.59 -6.65
CA ASN A 52 15.12 8.31 -5.29
C ASN A 52 14.48 7.04 -4.74
N LYS A 53 14.25 6.02 -5.56
CA LYS A 53 13.54 4.78 -5.19
C LYS A 53 14.08 4.12 -3.91
N ASN A 54 15.37 4.24 -3.63
CA ASN A 54 16.03 3.70 -2.45
C ASN A 54 15.57 4.31 -1.10
N GLN A 55 14.86 5.43 -1.12
CA GLN A 55 14.28 6.06 0.07
C GLN A 55 12.90 5.53 0.43
N TYR A 56 12.33 4.65 -0.40
CA TYR A 56 10.96 4.15 -0.27
C TYR A 56 10.94 2.62 -0.20
N PRO A 57 10.03 2.02 0.59
CA PRO A 57 9.75 0.60 0.49
C PRO A 57 9.27 0.22 -0.92
N ASP A 58 9.71 -0.92 -1.45
CA ASP A 58 9.32 -1.38 -2.80
C ASP A 58 7.80 -1.48 -2.96
N ALA A 59 7.09 -1.98 -1.94
CA ALA A 59 5.63 -2.08 -1.95
C ALA A 59 4.96 -0.70 -2.10
N MET A 60 5.59 0.38 -1.61
CA MET A 60 5.07 1.74 -1.75
C MET A 60 5.23 2.24 -3.19
N ILE A 61 6.36 1.97 -3.84
CA ILE A 61 6.53 2.26 -5.27
C ILE A 61 5.53 1.46 -6.10
N GLN A 62 5.37 0.17 -5.80
CA GLN A 62 4.41 -0.69 -6.50
C GLN A 62 2.96 -0.19 -6.36
N SER A 63 2.58 0.41 -5.23
CA SER A 63 1.24 0.94 -5.04
C SER A 63 0.90 2.08 -6.01
N LEU A 64 1.91 2.84 -6.48
CA LEU A 64 1.73 3.93 -7.45
C LEU A 64 1.33 3.46 -8.85
N TYR A 65 1.61 2.21 -9.21
CA TYR A 65 1.14 1.64 -10.49
C TYR A 65 -0.38 1.60 -10.58
N ARG A 66 -1.03 1.40 -9.44
CA ARG A 66 -2.47 1.16 -9.36
C ARG A 66 -3.26 2.37 -8.87
N ASN A 67 -2.62 3.27 -8.10
CA ASN A 67 -3.30 4.39 -7.48
C ASN A 67 -2.43 5.65 -7.48
N GLU A 68 -2.74 6.57 -8.39
CA GLU A 68 -2.04 7.87 -8.51
C GLU A 68 -2.34 8.82 -7.35
N GLU A 69 -3.46 8.64 -6.64
CA GLU A 69 -3.79 9.45 -5.46
C GLU A 69 -2.76 9.32 -4.35
N LEU A 70 -1.96 8.24 -4.38
CA LEU A 70 -0.88 8.01 -3.43
C LEU A 70 0.37 8.86 -3.68
N ILE A 71 0.49 9.54 -4.82
CA ILE A 71 1.72 10.26 -5.19
C ILE A 71 2.12 11.26 -4.10
N ASP A 72 1.20 12.04 -3.57
CA ASP A 72 1.48 13.03 -2.53
C ASP A 72 1.88 12.38 -1.20
N PHE A 73 1.23 11.29 -0.84
CA PHE A 73 1.57 10.50 0.33
C PHE A 73 2.98 9.91 0.18
N VAL A 74 3.27 9.26 -0.94
CA VAL A 74 4.57 8.64 -1.20
C VAL A 74 5.68 9.71 -1.25
N TYR A 75 5.46 10.81 -1.98
CA TYR A 75 6.44 11.90 -2.09
C TYR A 75 6.88 12.44 -0.72
N ASN A 76 5.95 12.59 0.21
CA ASN A 76 6.23 13.10 1.55
C ASN A 76 6.77 12.04 2.53
N TYR A 77 6.73 10.76 2.17
CA TYR A 77 7.08 9.66 3.09
C TYR A 77 8.48 9.80 3.72
N PRO A 78 9.57 10.11 2.98
CA PRO A 78 10.90 10.16 3.61
C PRO A 78 11.01 11.19 4.74
N SER A 79 10.30 12.31 4.63
CA SER A 79 10.32 13.39 5.63
C SER A 79 9.29 13.24 6.74
N LYS A 80 8.22 12.44 6.52
CA LYS A 80 7.08 12.35 7.44
C LYS A 80 6.94 10.98 8.11
N LYS A 81 7.71 9.99 7.70
CA LYS A 81 7.68 8.65 8.26
C LYS A 81 7.77 8.65 9.79
N GLY A 82 6.82 7.96 10.44
CA GLY A 82 6.75 7.85 11.89
C GLY A 82 6.02 8.99 12.60
N HIS A 83 5.59 10.03 11.89
CA HIS A 83 4.89 11.17 12.48
C HIS A 83 3.37 11.07 12.27
N VAL A 84 2.63 11.55 13.29
CA VAL A 84 1.17 11.71 13.28
C VAL A 84 0.88 13.17 13.56
N TYR A 85 -0.02 13.77 12.79
CA TYR A 85 -0.23 15.23 12.75
C TYR A 85 -1.58 15.65 13.32
N THR A 86 -2.39 14.72 13.85
CA THR A 86 -3.69 15.01 14.41
C THR A 86 -4.12 13.93 15.40
N ASP A 87 -4.93 14.34 16.36
CA ASP A 87 -5.65 13.51 17.33
C ASP A 87 -7.17 13.41 17.02
N THR A 88 -7.58 13.87 15.85
CA THR A 88 -8.99 13.89 15.44
C THR A 88 -9.16 13.53 13.97
N ILE A 89 -10.26 12.83 13.67
CA ILE A 89 -10.68 12.54 12.30
C ILE A 89 -11.49 13.68 11.65
N GLY A 90 -11.75 14.76 12.40
CA GLY A 90 -12.60 15.88 11.98
C GLY A 90 -14.06 15.70 12.41
N PRO A 91 -14.99 16.52 11.90
CA PRO A 91 -16.39 16.49 12.29
C PRO A 91 -17.06 15.15 12.02
N VAL A 92 -17.79 14.61 13.00
CA VAL A 92 -18.52 13.35 12.90
C VAL A 92 -19.95 13.54 13.40
N THR A 93 -20.90 12.86 12.76
CA THR A 93 -22.28 12.77 13.20
C THR A 93 -22.60 11.33 13.54
N LYS A 94 -23.07 11.05 14.77
CA LYS A 94 -23.52 9.72 15.17
C LYS A 94 -24.56 9.19 14.18
N GLY A 95 -24.42 7.93 13.79
CA GLY A 95 -25.26 7.28 12.78
C GLY A 95 -24.79 7.48 11.33
N ARG A 96 -23.73 8.31 11.11
CA ARG A 96 -23.09 8.48 9.81
C ARG A 96 -21.64 8.01 9.87
N TYR A 97 -21.28 7.09 8.99
CA TYR A 97 -19.92 6.52 8.93
C TYR A 97 -19.05 7.39 8.01
N PRO A 98 -18.01 8.07 8.56
CA PRO A 98 -17.13 8.89 7.74
C PRO A 98 -16.28 8.00 6.82
N LEU A 99 -15.95 8.48 5.63
CA LEU A 99 -14.94 7.84 4.78
C LEU A 99 -13.56 8.32 5.22
N LEU A 100 -12.76 7.42 5.78
CA LEU A 100 -11.36 7.68 6.12
C LEU A 100 -10.46 6.92 5.16
N LEU A 101 -9.39 7.59 4.71
CA LEU A 101 -8.38 6.96 3.87
C LEU A 101 -7.18 6.56 4.75
N GLN A 102 -6.71 5.34 4.61
CA GLN A 102 -5.54 4.88 5.38
C GLN A 102 -4.28 5.70 5.07
N TYR A 103 -4.15 6.20 3.83
CA TYR A 103 -3.04 7.04 3.38
C TYR A 103 -3.26 8.55 3.58
N ASP A 104 -4.28 8.95 4.34
CA ASP A 104 -4.43 10.35 4.75
C ASP A 104 -3.19 10.79 5.53
N GLN A 105 -2.58 11.90 5.10
CA GLN A 105 -1.31 12.37 5.63
C GLN A 105 -1.35 12.74 7.11
N ARG A 106 -2.52 12.91 7.69
CA ARG A 106 -2.70 13.22 9.11
C ARG A 106 -2.28 12.06 10.02
N TRP A 107 -2.52 10.82 9.62
CA TRP A 107 -2.20 9.60 10.39
C TRP A 107 -1.44 8.53 9.59
N GLY A 108 -1.48 8.59 8.27
CA GLY A 108 -0.97 7.55 7.38
C GLY A 108 0.53 7.25 7.54
N TYR A 109 1.32 8.18 8.04
CA TYR A 109 2.76 7.99 8.29
C TYR A 109 3.05 7.33 9.65
N GLY A 110 2.05 7.24 10.54
CA GLY A 110 2.18 6.59 11.85
C GLY A 110 2.62 5.12 11.71
N LYS A 111 3.53 4.70 12.58
CA LYS A 111 4.08 3.34 12.56
C LYS A 111 2.98 2.31 12.85
N TYR A 112 2.92 1.24 12.05
CA TYR A 112 2.03 0.10 12.25
C TYR A 112 2.70 -1.21 11.80
N GLY A 113 3.03 -2.05 12.76
CA GLY A 113 3.84 -3.25 12.52
C GLY A 113 5.21 -2.89 11.93
N TYR A 114 5.55 -3.52 10.82
CA TYR A 114 6.80 -3.28 10.08
C TYR A 114 6.72 -2.11 9.09
N ASN A 115 5.56 -1.46 8.99
CA ASN A 115 5.29 -0.42 8.00
C ASN A 115 4.62 0.80 8.64
N VAL A 116 3.87 1.56 7.86
CA VAL A 116 3.05 2.68 8.28
C VAL A 116 1.57 2.40 7.98
N ILE A 117 0.66 3.12 8.65
CA ILE A 117 -0.79 2.96 8.46
C ILE A 117 -1.18 3.10 6.99
N GLY A 118 -0.61 4.05 6.27
CA GLY A 118 -0.90 4.28 4.86
C GLY A 118 -0.70 3.06 3.96
N MET A 119 0.12 2.08 4.39
CA MET A 119 0.37 0.86 3.64
C MET A 119 -0.42 -0.34 4.15
N ASN A 120 -0.54 -0.51 5.47
CA ASN A 120 -1.09 -1.71 6.09
C ASN A 120 -2.32 -1.44 6.96
N GLY A 121 -2.78 -0.19 7.06
CA GLY A 121 -3.75 0.26 8.03
C GLY A 121 -5.22 0.09 7.64
N CYS A 122 -5.60 -0.78 6.71
CA CYS A 122 -7.00 -0.99 6.33
C CYS A 122 -7.88 -1.39 7.53
N GLY A 123 -7.42 -2.32 8.39
CA GLY A 123 -8.12 -2.74 9.60
C GLY A 123 -8.34 -1.61 10.60
N PRO A 124 -7.28 -0.95 11.10
CA PRO A 124 -7.41 0.20 11.97
C PRO A 124 -8.28 1.33 11.40
N THR A 125 -8.16 1.61 10.10
CA THR A 125 -8.95 2.65 9.44
C THR A 125 -10.43 2.30 9.41
N SER A 126 -10.78 1.08 9.03
CA SER A 126 -12.18 0.60 9.03
C SER A 126 -12.77 0.61 10.44
N THR A 127 -12.00 0.19 11.45
CA THR A 127 -12.42 0.20 12.85
C THR A 127 -12.69 1.62 13.35
N ALA A 128 -11.81 2.59 13.02
CA ALA A 128 -12.03 3.99 13.36
C ALA A 128 -13.32 4.55 12.73
N MET A 129 -13.61 4.22 11.46
CA MET A 129 -14.88 4.60 10.81
C MET A 129 -16.10 4.02 11.54
N ILE A 130 -16.03 2.75 11.96
CA ILE A 130 -17.12 2.09 12.70
C ILE A 130 -17.33 2.77 14.05
N ILE A 131 -16.27 3.00 14.82
CA ILE A 131 -16.35 3.67 16.12
C ILE A 131 -16.97 5.06 15.97
N ALA A 132 -16.50 5.84 15.00
CA ALA A 132 -17.02 7.17 14.72
C ALA A 132 -18.52 7.16 14.40
N GLY A 133 -18.94 6.28 13.48
CA GLY A 133 -20.34 6.15 13.09
C GLY A 133 -21.27 5.71 14.24
N LEU A 134 -20.83 4.73 15.04
CA LEU A 134 -21.64 4.22 16.16
C LEU A 134 -21.74 5.21 17.34
N THR A 135 -20.65 5.91 17.64
CA THR A 135 -20.53 6.70 18.88
C THR A 135 -20.65 8.21 18.69
N GLY A 136 -20.37 8.72 17.50
CA GLY A 136 -20.20 10.15 17.23
C GLY A 136 -18.86 10.72 17.73
N ARG A 137 -17.92 9.87 18.18
CA ARG A 137 -16.59 10.30 18.64
C ARG A 137 -15.69 10.57 17.44
N ASN A 138 -14.98 11.68 17.48
CA ASN A 138 -14.03 12.09 16.44
C ASN A 138 -12.58 12.06 16.90
N ASN A 139 -12.32 11.69 18.15
CA ASN A 139 -11.00 11.63 18.77
C ASN A 139 -10.42 10.21 18.81
N ILE A 140 -10.88 9.33 17.94
CA ILE A 140 -10.30 7.99 17.73
C ILE A 140 -9.87 7.92 16.26
N THR A 141 -8.60 8.15 16.03
CA THR A 141 -8.01 8.11 14.69
C THR A 141 -7.63 6.68 14.30
N PRO A 142 -7.36 6.40 13.01
CA PRO A 142 -6.76 5.14 12.60
C PRO A 142 -5.45 4.81 13.32
N PHE A 143 -4.66 5.83 13.70
CA PHE A 143 -3.43 5.63 14.47
C PHE A 143 -3.71 5.20 15.91
N ASP A 144 -4.72 5.76 16.57
CA ASP A 144 -5.09 5.34 17.92
C ASP A 144 -5.51 3.87 17.94
N VAL A 145 -6.35 3.46 16.98
CA VAL A 145 -6.75 2.05 16.85
C VAL A 145 -5.55 1.15 16.61
N ALA A 146 -4.64 1.53 15.72
CA ALA A 146 -3.41 0.80 15.44
C ALA A 146 -2.51 0.68 16.68
N SER A 147 -2.42 1.73 17.47
CA SER A 147 -1.61 1.78 18.69
C SER A 147 -2.17 0.84 19.76
N TYR A 148 -3.50 0.79 19.95
CA TYR A 148 -4.12 -0.18 20.85
C TYR A 148 -3.87 -1.63 20.45
N ALA A 149 -3.91 -1.95 19.16
CA ALA A 149 -3.65 -3.30 18.66
C ALA A 149 -2.19 -3.73 18.89
N ASN A 150 -1.23 -2.80 18.84
CA ASN A 150 0.20 -3.11 19.05
C ASN A 150 0.58 -3.31 20.52
N VAL A 151 -0.20 -2.80 21.47
CA VAL A 151 0.04 -2.98 22.91
C VAL A 151 -0.46 -4.36 23.40
N SER A 152 -1.30 -5.02 22.61
CA SER A 152 -1.94 -6.29 22.96
C SER A 152 -1.21 -7.53 22.42
N LEU A 153 -0.06 -7.36 21.79
CA LEU A 153 0.83 -8.41 21.27
C LEU A 153 2.16 -8.38 22.01
#